data_93e7ef51a7cb2c667469d7247f368dc1
#
_entry.id   93e7ef51a7cb2c667469d7247f368dc1
#
_cell.length_a   1.000
_cell.length_b   1.000
_cell.length_c   1.000
_cell.angle_alpha   90.00
_cell.angle_beta   90.00
_cell.angle_gamma   90.00
#
_symmetry.space_group_name_H-M   'P 1'
#
loop_
_entity.id
_entity.type
_entity.pdbx_description
1 polymer ?
#
loop_
_entity_poly.entity_id
_entity_poly.type
_entity_poly.pdbx_seq_one_letter_code
_entity_poly.pdbx_strand_id
1 'polypeptide(L)'
;MPARFRRERLLIIGCGDVGLRVAQAQAGRVRLLALTSSPERAPLLRSRGITPLAGNLDVPASLGRLAGLATRIVHMAPPPSADGQPQWWRDTRTLALVRALARRTAPRSLAYGSTSGVYGDCAGARVDESRPLIPSTPRAQRRADAEALVRHLGRTSGTRASILRIPGIYAPDRQGGTPRDGLMRGTPVLQAQDDVYTNHIHSDDLARATIAALWRGRPQRAYNVSDDSELKMGDYFDLAADLYGLPRPRRIPRDSAQSELPLMLLSFMGESRRLVNRRLKQELLSRLRYPTVREGLTETS
;
A
#
# COMPACT_ATOMS: atom_id res chain seq x y z
N MET A 1 -2.58 -23.12 -25.15
CA MET A 1 -3.55 -23.39 -24.10
C MET A 1 -3.10 -22.68 -22.80
N PRO A 2 -4.00 -22.11 -21.98
CA PRO A 2 -3.61 -21.52 -20.69
C PRO A 2 -3.06 -22.62 -19.79
N ALA A 3 -1.99 -22.30 -19.05
CA ALA A 3 -1.39 -23.22 -18.10
C ALA A 3 -2.42 -23.60 -17.01
N ARG A 4 -2.70 -24.90 -16.87
CA ARG A 4 -3.56 -25.44 -15.80
C ARG A 4 -2.66 -25.95 -14.68
N PHE A 5 -2.70 -25.25 -13.53
CA PHE A 5 -1.99 -25.68 -12.32
C PHE A 5 -2.91 -26.53 -11.43
N ARG A 6 -2.36 -27.59 -10.86
CA ARG A 6 -3.08 -28.44 -9.88
C ARG A 6 -3.52 -27.64 -8.64
N ARG A 7 -2.75 -26.59 -8.28
CA ARG A 7 -3.10 -25.61 -7.23
C ARG A 7 -2.90 -24.21 -7.76
N GLU A 8 -3.74 -23.28 -7.32
CA GLU A 8 -3.56 -21.83 -7.56
C GLU A 8 -2.17 -21.40 -7.08
N ARG A 9 -1.55 -20.50 -7.83
CA ARG A 9 -0.22 -19.93 -7.51
C ARG A 9 -0.37 -18.43 -7.27
N LEU A 10 0.05 -17.99 -6.10
CA LEU A 10 0.10 -16.57 -5.72
C LEU A 10 1.54 -16.09 -5.75
N LEU A 11 1.84 -15.13 -6.61
CA LEU A 11 3.13 -14.45 -6.66
C LEU A 11 3.01 -13.10 -5.94
N ILE A 12 3.90 -12.88 -4.98
CA ILE A 12 3.99 -11.65 -4.21
C ILE A 12 5.23 -10.87 -4.66
N ILE A 13 5.01 -9.67 -5.19
CA ILE A 13 6.03 -8.70 -5.58
C ILE A 13 6.05 -7.62 -4.49
N GLY A 14 7.17 -7.50 -3.75
CA GLY A 14 7.23 -6.66 -2.55
C GLY A 14 6.68 -7.38 -1.32
N CYS A 15 7.28 -8.52 -0.97
CA CYS A 15 6.93 -9.34 0.19
C CYS A 15 7.51 -8.75 1.50
N GLY A 16 7.12 -7.50 1.83
CA GLY A 16 7.36 -6.85 3.11
C GLY A 16 6.29 -7.23 4.13
N ASP A 17 6.01 -6.38 5.11
CA ASP A 17 5.03 -6.61 6.17
C ASP A 17 3.66 -7.06 5.62
N VAL A 18 3.01 -6.26 4.79
CA VAL A 18 1.69 -6.61 4.21
C VAL A 18 1.76 -7.86 3.34
N GLY A 19 2.83 -8.03 2.55
CA GLY A 19 3.02 -9.22 1.72
C GLY A 19 3.17 -10.50 2.56
N LEU A 20 3.83 -10.44 3.70
CA LEU A 20 3.96 -11.58 4.64
C LEU A 20 2.62 -11.91 5.30
N ARG A 21 1.81 -10.91 5.70
CA ARG A 21 0.45 -11.14 6.24
C ARG A 21 -0.47 -11.78 5.19
N VAL A 22 -0.40 -11.34 3.94
CA VAL A 22 -1.11 -11.98 2.81
C VAL A 22 -0.66 -13.43 2.65
N ALA A 23 0.65 -13.70 2.68
CA ALA A 23 1.18 -15.05 2.57
C ALA A 23 0.71 -15.95 3.73
N GLN A 24 0.79 -15.47 4.95
CA GLN A 24 0.33 -16.19 6.15
C GLN A 24 -1.15 -16.56 6.05
N ALA A 25 -2.01 -15.62 5.66
CA ALA A 25 -3.44 -15.85 5.52
C ALA A 25 -3.79 -16.79 4.34
N GLN A 26 -2.88 -17.01 3.39
CA GLN A 26 -3.05 -17.91 2.24
C GLN A 26 -2.25 -19.21 2.36
N ALA A 27 -1.53 -19.42 3.46
CA ALA A 27 -0.79 -20.65 3.73
C ALA A 27 -1.68 -21.89 3.65
N GLY A 28 -1.17 -22.94 3.02
CA GLY A 28 -1.92 -24.17 2.79
C GLY A 28 -3.01 -24.13 1.70
N ARG A 29 -3.51 -22.95 1.34
CA ARG A 29 -4.59 -22.78 0.35
C ARG A 29 -4.07 -22.67 -1.09
N VAL A 30 -2.95 -21.97 -1.28
CA VAL A 30 -2.33 -21.73 -2.57
C VAL A 30 -0.82 -22.00 -2.49
N ARG A 31 -0.17 -22.20 -3.64
CA ARG A 31 1.30 -22.21 -3.70
C ARG A 31 1.80 -20.76 -3.65
N LEU A 32 2.59 -20.45 -2.64
CA LEU A 32 3.14 -19.10 -2.41
C LEU A 32 4.51 -18.94 -3.05
N LEU A 33 4.67 -17.86 -3.79
CA LEU A 33 5.91 -17.45 -4.46
C LEU A 33 6.17 -15.98 -4.12
N ALA A 34 7.42 -15.59 -3.92
CA ALA A 34 7.77 -14.18 -3.73
C ALA A 34 8.99 -13.80 -4.57
N LEU A 35 8.88 -12.71 -5.33
CA LEU A 35 10.04 -12.10 -5.98
C LEU A 35 10.89 -11.38 -4.95
N THR A 36 12.19 -11.65 -4.95
CA THR A 36 13.18 -10.95 -4.10
C THR A 36 14.45 -10.65 -4.87
N SER A 37 14.97 -9.43 -4.72
CA SER A 37 16.30 -9.03 -5.18
C SER A 37 17.38 -9.26 -4.11
N SER A 38 16.97 -9.64 -2.89
CA SER A 38 17.84 -9.79 -1.72
C SER A 38 17.97 -11.28 -1.36
N PRO A 39 19.09 -11.94 -1.70
CA PRO A 39 19.30 -13.36 -1.41
C PRO A 39 19.20 -13.70 0.08
N GLU A 40 19.62 -12.79 0.95
CA GLU A 40 19.57 -12.92 2.42
C GLU A 40 18.14 -13.08 2.96
N ARG A 41 17.14 -12.67 2.22
CA ARG A 41 15.74 -12.86 2.59
C ARG A 41 15.19 -14.26 2.28
N ALA A 42 15.91 -15.04 1.48
CA ALA A 42 15.43 -16.35 1.05
C ALA A 42 15.19 -17.35 2.21
N PRO A 43 16.02 -17.43 3.25
CA PRO A 43 15.74 -18.30 4.41
C PRO A 43 14.47 -17.91 5.13
N LEU A 44 14.22 -16.63 5.40
CA LEU A 44 12.99 -16.13 6.01
C LEU A 44 11.75 -16.48 5.19
N LEU A 45 11.81 -16.31 3.87
CA LEU A 45 10.69 -16.63 3.00
C LEU A 45 10.38 -18.14 3.03
N ARG A 46 11.42 -19.00 2.99
CA ARG A 46 11.25 -20.46 3.06
C ARG A 46 10.67 -20.91 4.41
N SER A 47 11.12 -20.35 5.53
CA SER A 47 10.56 -20.67 6.86
C SER A 47 9.07 -20.30 6.99
N ARG A 48 8.59 -19.36 6.17
CA ARG A 48 7.16 -18.99 6.08
C ARG A 48 6.39 -19.76 4.99
N GLY A 49 6.97 -20.83 4.42
CA GLY A 49 6.34 -21.64 3.36
C GLY A 49 6.24 -20.94 2.00
N ILE A 50 7.04 -19.88 1.78
CA ILE A 50 7.05 -19.10 0.53
C ILE A 50 8.26 -19.52 -0.30
N THR A 51 8.06 -19.89 -1.56
CA THR A 51 9.16 -20.16 -2.49
C THR A 51 9.77 -18.84 -2.98
N PRO A 52 11.04 -18.51 -2.62
CA PRO A 52 11.69 -17.31 -3.12
C PRO A 52 12.06 -17.46 -4.58
N LEU A 53 11.85 -16.41 -5.36
CA LEU A 53 12.27 -16.28 -6.74
C LEU A 53 13.28 -15.14 -6.83
N ALA A 54 14.51 -15.45 -7.21
CA ALA A 54 15.51 -14.41 -7.43
C ALA A 54 15.14 -13.57 -8.66
N GLY A 55 15.15 -12.25 -8.51
CA GLY A 55 14.90 -11.29 -9.58
C GLY A 55 14.72 -9.89 -9.03
N ASN A 56 15.04 -8.90 -9.86
CA ASN A 56 15.01 -7.49 -9.50
C ASN A 56 14.16 -6.70 -10.50
N LEU A 57 13.20 -5.92 -10.03
CA LEU A 57 12.35 -5.07 -10.87
C LEU A 57 13.15 -3.99 -11.62
N ASP A 58 14.31 -3.60 -11.10
CA ASP A 58 15.21 -2.66 -11.75
C ASP A 58 16.08 -3.32 -12.85
N VAL A 59 16.05 -4.67 -12.96
CA VAL A 59 16.76 -5.46 -13.96
C VAL A 59 15.74 -6.29 -14.76
N PRO A 60 15.12 -5.73 -15.83
CA PRO A 60 14.03 -6.37 -16.57
C PRO A 60 14.36 -7.77 -17.12
N ALA A 61 15.64 -8.03 -17.47
CA ALA A 61 16.10 -9.32 -17.93
C ALA A 61 15.90 -10.45 -16.89
N SER A 62 15.96 -10.12 -15.59
CA SER A 62 15.76 -11.08 -14.49
C SER A 62 14.30 -11.55 -14.32
N LEU A 63 13.34 -10.87 -14.96
CA LEU A 63 11.90 -11.09 -14.76
C LEU A 63 11.30 -12.11 -15.75
N GLY A 64 12.07 -12.61 -16.72
CA GLY A 64 11.56 -13.48 -17.79
C GLY A 64 10.83 -14.72 -17.27
N ARG A 65 11.26 -15.29 -16.14
CA ARG A 65 10.63 -16.46 -15.50
C ARG A 65 9.24 -16.20 -14.91
N LEU A 66 8.84 -14.94 -14.74
CA LEU A 66 7.52 -14.59 -14.18
C LEU A 66 6.39 -14.82 -15.18
N ALA A 67 6.70 -14.88 -16.48
CA ALA A 67 5.73 -15.08 -17.56
C ALA A 67 5.01 -16.43 -17.43
N GLY A 68 3.69 -16.40 -17.20
CA GLY A 68 2.85 -17.59 -17.05
C GLY A 68 3.08 -18.39 -15.76
N LEU A 69 3.85 -17.86 -14.80
CA LEU A 69 4.24 -18.58 -13.58
C LEU A 69 3.11 -18.64 -12.54
N ALA A 70 2.32 -17.59 -12.41
CA ALA A 70 1.31 -17.46 -11.35
C ALA A 70 -0.07 -17.13 -11.91
N THR A 71 -1.10 -17.64 -11.22
CA THR A 71 -2.49 -17.36 -11.56
C THR A 71 -2.99 -16.06 -10.93
N ARG A 72 -2.39 -15.65 -9.81
CA ARG A 72 -2.73 -14.41 -9.08
C ARG A 72 -1.47 -13.69 -8.65
N ILE A 73 -1.52 -12.36 -8.63
CA ILE A 73 -0.37 -11.52 -8.30
C ILE A 73 -0.77 -10.45 -7.30
N VAL A 74 0.05 -10.29 -6.27
CA VAL A 74 0.09 -9.12 -5.38
C VAL A 74 1.32 -8.31 -5.73
N HIS A 75 1.13 -7.03 -6.05
CA HIS A 75 2.21 -6.09 -6.33
C HIS A 75 2.19 -4.95 -5.31
N MET A 76 3.02 -5.06 -4.27
CA MET A 76 3.19 -4.09 -3.18
C MET A 76 4.57 -3.42 -3.20
N ALA A 77 5.45 -3.76 -4.17
CA ALA A 77 6.75 -3.13 -4.25
C ALA A 77 6.62 -1.62 -4.46
N PRO A 78 7.47 -0.81 -3.80
CA PRO A 78 7.50 0.62 -4.03
C PRO A 78 8.01 0.94 -5.45
N PRO A 79 7.62 2.10 -6.02
CA PRO A 79 8.25 2.60 -7.24
C PRO A 79 9.75 2.83 -7.02
N PRO A 80 10.56 2.95 -8.08
CA PRO A 80 11.98 3.29 -7.94
C PRO A 80 12.14 4.66 -7.27
N SER A 81 13.31 4.92 -6.67
CA SER A 81 13.72 6.27 -6.31
C SER A 81 13.86 7.15 -7.57
N ALA A 82 13.61 8.44 -7.43
CA ALA A 82 13.54 9.36 -8.57
C ALA A 82 14.86 10.08 -8.89
N ASP A 83 15.88 9.84 -8.09
CA ASP A 83 17.08 10.64 -8.07
C ASP A 83 17.80 10.61 -9.43
N GLY A 84 17.84 11.76 -10.11
CA GLY A 84 18.60 11.96 -11.34
C GLY A 84 18.05 11.32 -12.63
N GLN A 85 16.82 10.77 -12.64
CA GLN A 85 16.27 10.14 -13.84
C GLN A 85 15.46 11.11 -14.72
N PRO A 86 15.67 11.14 -16.06
CA PRO A 86 14.93 12.01 -16.96
C PRO A 86 13.41 11.81 -16.94
N GLN A 87 12.96 10.58 -16.67
CA GLN A 87 11.54 10.21 -16.58
C GLN A 87 11.14 9.95 -15.13
N TRP A 88 11.43 10.89 -14.24
CA TRP A 88 11.22 10.81 -12.80
C TRP A 88 9.77 10.50 -12.38
N TRP A 89 8.78 10.75 -13.23
CA TRP A 89 7.36 10.48 -13.03
C TRP A 89 6.94 9.03 -13.36
N ARG A 90 7.81 8.28 -14.08
CA ARG A 90 7.50 6.93 -14.59
C ARG A 90 7.82 5.83 -13.58
N ASP A 91 6.92 4.87 -13.41
CA ASP A 91 7.22 3.65 -12.66
C ASP A 91 7.83 2.58 -13.56
N THR A 92 9.15 2.61 -13.71
CA THR A 92 9.90 1.65 -14.53
C THR A 92 9.80 0.22 -14.00
N ARG A 93 9.64 0.03 -12.66
CA ARG A 93 9.48 -1.29 -12.02
C ARG A 93 8.17 -1.93 -12.41
N THR A 94 7.06 -1.20 -12.30
CA THR A 94 5.74 -1.70 -12.72
C THR A 94 5.71 -1.91 -14.23
N LEU A 95 6.34 -1.06 -15.03
CA LEU A 95 6.45 -1.25 -16.48
C LEU A 95 7.18 -2.56 -16.83
N ALA A 96 8.33 -2.83 -16.18
CA ALA A 96 9.09 -4.05 -16.39
C ALA A 96 8.29 -5.29 -16.01
N LEU A 97 7.58 -5.24 -14.87
CA LEU A 97 6.70 -6.32 -14.41
C LEU A 97 5.57 -6.60 -15.42
N VAL A 98 4.82 -5.56 -15.82
CA VAL A 98 3.70 -5.68 -16.76
C VAL A 98 4.16 -6.29 -18.10
N ARG A 99 5.30 -5.83 -18.62
CA ARG A 99 5.90 -6.40 -19.83
C ARG A 99 6.29 -7.87 -19.68
N ALA A 100 6.84 -8.26 -18.52
CA ALA A 100 7.17 -9.66 -18.27
C ALA A 100 5.90 -10.53 -18.21
N LEU A 101 4.84 -10.06 -17.54
CA LEU A 101 3.57 -10.80 -17.40
C LEU A 101 2.82 -10.95 -18.71
N ALA A 102 2.95 -9.99 -19.63
CA ALA A 102 2.30 -10.02 -20.94
C ALA A 102 2.92 -11.03 -21.92
N ARG A 103 4.12 -11.58 -21.64
CA ARG A 103 4.83 -12.47 -22.58
C ARG A 103 4.20 -13.85 -22.77
N ARG A 104 3.43 -14.33 -21.80
CA ARG A 104 2.78 -15.65 -21.82
C ARG A 104 1.39 -15.56 -21.22
N THR A 105 0.85 -16.69 -20.73
CA THR A 105 -0.45 -16.71 -20.06
C THR A 105 -0.52 -15.67 -18.95
N ALA A 106 -1.39 -14.69 -19.11
CA ALA A 106 -1.59 -13.64 -18.16
C ALA A 106 -2.23 -14.15 -16.84
N PRO A 107 -1.99 -13.54 -15.70
CA PRO A 107 -2.64 -13.90 -14.45
C PRO A 107 -4.14 -13.63 -14.51
N ARG A 108 -4.92 -14.42 -13.78
CA ARG A 108 -6.39 -14.20 -13.65
C ARG A 108 -6.70 -12.91 -12.93
N SER A 109 -5.89 -12.56 -11.92
CA SER A 109 -6.07 -11.34 -11.15
C SER A 109 -4.74 -10.76 -10.67
N LEU A 110 -4.73 -9.43 -10.52
CA LEU A 110 -3.62 -8.66 -9.98
C LEU A 110 -4.17 -7.62 -9.01
N ALA A 111 -3.68 -7.61 -7.77
CA ALA A 111 -3.92 -6.56 -6.80
C ALA A 111 -2.67 -5.67 -6.70
N TYR A 112 -2.81 -4.39 -7.02
CA TYR A 112 -1.74 -3.40 -6.99
C TYR A 112 -1.91 -2.44 -5.81
N GLY A 113 -0.88 -2.33 -4.97
CA GLY A 113 -0.84 -1.34 -3.90
C GLY A 113 -0.41 0.02 -4.42
N SER A 114 -1.37 0.90 -4.68
CA SER A 114 -1.17 2.32 -4.95
C SER A 114 -1.13 3.13 -3.64
N THR A 115 -1.25 4.43 -3.71
CA THR A 115 -1.29 5.33 -2.55
C THR A 115 -2.47 6.29 -2.63
N SER A 116 -2.99 6.74 -1.50
CA SER A 116 -3.96 7.85 -1.46
C SER A 116 -3.37 9.18 -1.93
N GLY A 117 -2.04 9.32 -1.92
CA GLY A 117 -1.34 10.52 -2.45
C GLY A 117 -1.58 10.80 -3.93
N VAL A 118 -2.11 9.84 -4.71
CA VAL A 118 -2.47 10.07 -6.11
C VAL A 118 -3.56 11.13 -6.30
N TYR A 119 -4.33 11.43 -5.25
CA TYR A 119 -5.35 12.49 -5.29
C TYR A 119 -4.79 13.90 -5.10
N GLY A 120 -3.55 14.01 -4.58
CA GLY A 120 -2.98 15.29 -4.15
C GLY A 120 -3.71 15.89 -2.94
N ASP A 121 -3.51 17.17 -2.72
CA ASP A 121 -4.26 17.90 -1.70
C ASP A 121 -5.73 18.10 -2.14
N CYS A 122 -6.64 17.88 -1.22
CA CYS A 122 -8.07 18.01 -1.43
C CYS A 122 -8.71 19.01 -0.45
N ALA A 123 -7.91 19.81 0.25
CA ALA A 123 -8.37 20.78 1.24
C ALA A 123 -9.34 20.18 2.28
N GLY A 124 -9.09 18.96 2.73
CA GLY A 124 -9.93 18.24 3.68
C GLY A 124 -11.25 17.69 3.13
N ALA A 125 -11.48 17.77 1.82
CA ALA A 125 -12.72 17.23 1.22
C ALA A 125 -12.80 15.70 1.37
N ARG A 126 -14.03 15.17 1.37
CA ARG A 126 -14.29 13.73 1.23
C ARG A 126 -14.06 13.29 -0.20
N VAL A 127 -13.28 12.21 -0.38
CA VAL A 127 -12.78 11.74 -1.67
C VAL A 127 -13.15 10.28 -1.88
N ASP A 128 -13.92 10.02 -2.92
CA ASP A 128 -14.14 8.66 -3.41
C ASP A 128 -13.22 8.35 -4.61
N GLU A 129 -13.32 7.13 -5.13
CA GLU A 129 -12.43 6.65 -6.19
C GLU A 129 -12.74 7.20 -7.58
N SER A 130 -13.81 7.97 -7.74
CA SER A 130 -14.15 8.65 -9.00
C SER A 130 -13.43 9.99 -9.18
N ARG A 131 -12.89 10.55 -8.08
CA ARG A 131 -12.15 11.81 -8.12
C ARG A 131 -10.94 11.71 -9.06
N PRO A 132 -10.71 12.71 -9.92
CA PRO A 132 -9.52 12.79 -10.77
C PRO A 132 -8.22 12.72 -9.94
N LEU A 133 -7.18 12.12 -10.53
CA LEU A 133 -5.86 12.06 -9.91
C LEU A 133 -5.11 13.36 -10.20
N ILE A 134 -4.61 14.01 -9.15
CA ILE A 134 -3.81 15.23 -9.22
C ILE A 134 -2.58 15.05 -8.32
N PRO A 135 -1.70 14.06 -8.63
CA PRO A 135 -0.55 13.76 -7.78
C PRO A 135 0.44 14.91 -7.74
N SER A 136 0.78 15.41 -6.57
CA SER A 136 1.66 16.56 -6.34
C SER A 136 3.12 16.17 -6.10
N THR A 137 3.37 14.92 -5.64
CA THR A 137 4.71 14.45 -5.32
C THR A 137 5.25 13.49 -6.39
N PRO A 138 6.59 13.42 -6.61
CA PRO A 138 7.19 12.47 -7.55
C PRO A 138 6.79 11.01 -7.26
N ARG A 139 6.68 10.63 -6.00
CA ARG A 139 6.23 9.30 -5.59
C ARG A 139 4.77 9.03 -6.00
N ALA A 140 3.89 10.01 -5.79
CA ALA A 140 2.48 9.88 -6.15
C ALA A 140 2.28 9.85 -7.67
N GLN A 141 3.08 10.60 -8.43
CA GLN A 141 3.04 10.58 -9.90
C GLN A 141 3.44 9.22 -10.46
N ARG A 142 4.52 8.60 -9.93
CA ARG A 142 4.90 7.23 -10.31
C ARG A 142 3.81 6.22 -9.94
N ARG A 143 3.12 6.39 -8.82
CA ARG A 143 1.99 5.53 -8.48
C ARG A 143 0.81 5.70 -9.44
N ALA A 144 0.52 6.92 -9.89
CA ALA A 144 -0.51 7.17 -10.90
C ALA A 144 -0.13 6.55 -12.27
N ASP A 145 1.14 6.65 -12.70
CA ASP A 145 1.64 5.96 -13.89
C ASP A 145 1.49 4.44 -13.77
N ALA A 146 1.86 3.86 -12.62
CA ALA A 146 1.69 2.43 -12.36
C ALA A 146 0.22 2.00 -12.37
N GLU A 147 -0.73 2.82 -11.86
CA GLU A 147 -2.16 2.53 -11.98
C GLU A 147 -2.58 2.43 -13.45
N ALA A 148 -2.07 3.32 -14.32
CA ALA A 148 -2.35 3.29 -15.75
C ALA A 148 -1.79 2.03 -16.42
N LEU A 149 -0.55 1.64 -16.10
CA LEU A 149 0.10 0.42 -16.59
C LEU A 149 -0.65 -0.85 -16.17
N VAL A 150 -1.09 -0.93 -14.91
CA VAL A 150 -1.85 -2.06 -14.40
C VAL A 150 -3.23 -2.16 -15.04
N ARG A 151 -3.92 -1.03 -15.26
CA ARG A 151 -5.18 -1.00 -16.01
C ARG A 151 -4.99 -1.42 -17.47
N HIS A 152 -3.89 -0.98 -18.09
CA HIS A 152 -3.55 -1.38 -19.46
C HIS A 152 -3.38 -2.90 -19.56
N LEU A 153 -2.56 -3.50 -18.69
CA LEU A 153 -2.44 -4.96 -18.62
C LEU A 153 -3.81 -5.62 -18.48
N GLY A 154 -4.65 -5.13 -17.58
CA GLY A 154 -5.98 -5.70 -17.38
C GLY A 154 -6.86 -5.66 -18.61
N ARG A 155 -6.87 -4.53 -19.35
CA ARG A 155 -7.67 -4.37 -20.57
C ARG A 155 -7.16 -5.24 -21.74
N THR A 156 -5.85 -5.36 -21.87
CA THR A 156 -5.24 -6.06 -23.01
C THR A 156 -5.14 -7.57 -22.83
N SER A 157 -5.11 -8.06 -21.58
CA SER A 157 -4.91 -9.48 -21.27
C SER A 157 -6.11 -10.17 -20.61
N GLY A 158 -7.17 -9.44 -20.27
CA GLY A 158 -8.30 -9.97 -19.51
C GLY A 158 -8.01 -10.19 -18.02
N THR A 159 -6.84 -9.78 -17.52
CA THR A 159 -6.51 -9.83 -16.09
C THR A 159 -7.45 -8.91 -15.28
N ARG A 160 -8.08 -9.44 -14.24
CA ARG A 160 -8.84 -8.59 -13.30
C ARG A 160 -7.86 -7.80 -12.42
N ALA A 161 -7.58 -6.58 -12.82
CA ALA A 161 -6.70 -5.69 -12.10
C ALA A 161 -7.49 -4.88 -11.06
N SER A 162 -7.09 -4.96 -9.80
CA SER A 162 -7.62 -4.16 -8.70
C SER A 162 -6.54 -3.22 -8.19
N ILE A 163 -6.87 -1.95 -8.04
CA ILE A 163 -5.98 -0.91 -7.55
C ILE A 163 -6.40 -0.55 -6.13
N LEU A 164 -5.49 -0.71 -5.19
CA LEU A 164 -5.70 -0.41 -3.78
C LEU A 164 -5.01 0.92 -3.46
N ARG A 165 -5.77 2.00 -3.29
CA ARG A 165 -5.26 3.32 -2.88
C ARG A 165 -5.15 3.34 -1.36
N ILE A 166 -3.93 3.16 -0.90
CA ILE A 166 -3.59 2.88 0.49
C ILE A 166 -3.10 4.17 1.15
N PRO A 167 -3.66 4.54 2.31
CA PRO A 167 -3.18 5.67 3.13
C PRO A 167 -2.03 5.25 4.05
N GLY A 168 -1.92 5.87 5.24
CA GLY A 168 -0.99 5.46 6.29
C GLY A 168 -1.30 4.04 6.78
N ILE A 169 -0.32 3.14 6.67
CA ILE A 169 -0.46 1.77 7.16
C ILE A 169 0.03 1.71 8.60
N TYR A 170 -0.79 1.24 9.52
CA TYR A 170 -0.39 1.09 10.91
C TYR A 170 -0.65 -0.33 11.44
N ALA A 171 0.12 -0.71 12.46
CA ALA A 171 -0.12 -1.84 13.36
C ALA A 171 0.88 -1.77 14.51
N PRO A 172 0.55 -2.20 15.75
CA PRO A 172 1.47 -2.22 16.89
C PRO A 172 2.70 -3.11 16.68
N ASP A 173 2.54 -4.23 15.99
CA ASP A 173 3.60 -5.20 15.66
C ASP A 173 4.43 -4.85 14.40
N ARG A 174 4.14 -3.70 13.79
CA ARG A 174 4.86 -3.19 12.62
C ARG A 174 5.92 -2.18 13.06
N GLN A 175 7.17 -2.35 12.62
CA GLN A 175 8.24 -1.37 12.86
C GLN A 175 7.85 0.02 12.31
N GLY A 176 7.85 1.03 13.15
CA GLY A 176 7.41 2.39 12.82
C GLY A 176 5.92 2.48 12.41
N GLY A 177 5.12 1.48 12.78
CA GLY A 177 3.70 1.37 12.42
C GLY A 177 2.76 2.16 13.33
N THR A 178 3.26 2.78 14.38
CA THR A 178 2.47 3.64 15.29
C THR A 178 3.20 4.94 15.58
N PRO A 179 2.53 5.99 16.07
CA PRO A 179 3.19 7.24 16.45
C PRO A 179 4.02 7.14 17.73
N ARG A 180 4.07 5.98 18.42
CA ARG A 180 4.72 5.81 19.73
C ARG A 180 6.16 6.33 19.74
N ASP A 181 6.97 5.95 18.76
CA ASP A 181 8.37 6.38 18.69
C ASP A 181 8.50 7.89 18.48
N GLY A 182 7.59 8.50 17.72
CA GLY A 182 7.52 9.95 17.53
C GLY A 182 7.16 10.67 18.84
N LEU A 183 6.17 10.16 19.55
CA LEU A 183 5.75 10.68 20.85
C LEU A 183 6.87 10.60 21.89
N MET A 184 7.57 9.46 21.97
CA MET A 184 8.71 9.28 22.88
C MET A 184 9.87 10.23 22.58
N ARG A 185 10.07 10.64 21.33
CA ARG A 185 11.07 11.64 20.94
C ARG A 185 10.58 13.08 21.10
N GLY A 186 9.32 13.30 21.52
CA GLY A 186 8.74 14.64 21.61
C GLY A 186 8.50 15.31 20.23
N THR A 187 8.32 14.52 19.15
CA THR A 187 8.07 15.07 17.82
C THR A 187 6.81 15.93 17.83
N PRO A 188 6.87 17.23 17.48
CA PRO A 188 5.72 18.10 17.49
C PRO A 188 4.74 17.80 16.36
N VAL A 189 3.52 18.34 16.47
CA VAL A 189 2.50 18.30 15.42
C VAL A 189 1.98 19.70 15.14
N LEU A 190 1.28 19.89 14.03
CA LEU A 190 0.74 21.21 13.68
C LEU A 190 -0.37 21.65 14.65
N GLN A 191 -0.48 22.96 14.85
CA GLN A 191 -1.60 23.57 15.56
C GLN A 191 -2.92 23.40 14.80
N ALA A 192 -4.05 23.46 15.49
CA ALA A 192 -5.35 23.03 14.98
C ALA A 192 -5.80 23.70 13.65
N GLN A 193 -5.46 24.99 13.45
CA GLN A 193 -5.79 25.72 12.22
C GLN A 193 -4.95 25.29 11.02
N ASP A 194 -3.73 24.81 11.24
CA ASP A 194 -2.79 24.40 10.20
C ASP A 194 -2.82 22.88 9.93
N ASP A 195 -3.55 22.14 10.77
CA ASP A 195 -3.55 20.67 10.78
C ASP A 195 -4.39 20.07 9.64
N VAL A 196 -4.00 18.89 9.19
CA VAL A 196 -4.55 18.21 8.02
C VAL A 196 -5.26 16.92 8.41
N TYR A 197 -6.33 16.59 7.68
CA TYR A 197 -6.94 15.27 7.80
C TYR A 197 -6.00 14.20 7.27
N THR A 198 -5.82 13.16 8.08
CA THR A 198 -5.03 11.97 7.75
C THR A 198 -5.93 10.74 7.65
N ASN A 199 -5.50 9.75 6.90
CA ASN A 199 -6.25 8.51 6.73
C ASN A 199 -5.35 7.33 7.07
N HIS A 200 -5.95 6.26 7.58
CA HIS A 200 -5.22 5.10 8.07
C HIS A 200 -5.86 3.79 7.60
N ILE A 201 -5.11 2.73 7.69
CA ILE A 201 -5.59 1.34 7.56
C ILE A 201 -4.69 0.42 8.39
N HIS A 202 -5.29 -0.46 9.17
CA HIS A 202 -4.53 -1.49 9.87
C HIS A 202 -3.92 -2.50 8.89
N SER A 203 -2.68 -2.94 9.14
CA SER A 203 -1.95 -3.88 8.26
C SER A 203 -2.74 -5.16 7.96
N ASP A 204 -3.47 -5.71 8.93
CA ASP A 204 -4.27 -6.92 8.75
C ASP A 204 -5.49 -6.68 7.86
N ASP A 205 -6.18 -5.55 8.03
CA ASP A 205 -7.30 -5.22 7.16
C ASP A 205 -6.85 -4.92 5.73
N LEU A 206 -5.67 -4.31 5.56
CA LEU A 206 -5.05 -4.16 4.25
C LEU A 206 -4.72 -5.52 3.61
N ALA A 207 -4.16 -6.46 4.38
CA ALA A 207 -3.90 -7.81 3.89
C ALA A 207 -5.20 -8.54 3.49
N ARG A 208 -6.26 -8.43 4.30
CA ARG A 208 -7.61 -8.97 4.00
C ARG A 208 -8.20 -8.33 2.75
N ALA A 209 -8.12 -7.00 2.61
CA ALA A 209 -8.58 -6.29 1.42
C ALA A 209 -7.82 -6.71 0.16
N THR A 210 -6.50 -6.90 0.27
CA THR A 210 -5.65 -7.39 -0.82
C THR A 210 -6.07 -8.80 -1.27
N ILE A 211 -6.32 -9.70 -0.34
CA ILE A 211 -6.80 -11.05 -0.64
C ILE A 211 -8.19 -10.98 -1.29
N ALA A 212 -9.11 -10.21 -0.71
CA ALA A 212 -10.45 -10.06 -1.26
C ALA A 212 -10.41 -9.50 -2.70
N ALA A 213 -9.55 -8.52 -2.98
CA ALA A 213 -9.35 -7.96 -4.31
C ALA A 213 -8.89 -9.01 -5.34
N LEU A 214 -8.02 -9.95 -4.96
CA LEU A 214 -7.59 -11.04 -5.83
C LEU A 214 -8.72 -12.00 -6.20
N TRP A 215 -9.65 -12.28 -5.27
CA TRP A 215 -10.68 -13.30 -5.47
C TRP A 215 -11.97 -12.73 -6.04
N ARG A 216 -12.41 -11.55 -5.60
CA ARG A 216 -13.71 -10.94 -5.94
C ARG A 216 -13.64 -9.50 -6.43
N GLY A 217 -12.43 -8.89 -6.51
CA GLY A 217 -12.26 -7.55 -7.06
C GLY A 217 -12.80 -7.44 -8.49
N ARG A 218 -13.47 -6.33 -8.79
CA ARG A 218 -13.99 -6.07 -10.14
C ARG A 218 -12.86 -5.68 -11.09
N PRO A 219 -12.98 -5.95 -12.40
CA PRO A 219 -11.96 -5.60 -13.39
C PRO A 219 -11.64 -4.09 -13.38
N GLN A 220 -10.36 -3.75 -13.37
CA GLN A 220 -9.81 -2.38 -13.49
C GLN A 220 -10.35 -1.39 -12.45
N ARG A 221 -10.80 -1.89 -11.30
CA ARG A 221 -11.44 -1.12 -10.24
C ARG A 221 -10.43 -0.59 -9.23
N ALA A 222 -10.60 0.67 -8.83
CA ALA A 222 -9.87 1.26 -7.70
C ALA A 222 -10.72 1.17 -6.42
N TYR A 223 -10.02 1.05 -5.28
CA TYR A 223 -10.59 0.98 -3.94
C TYR A 223 -9.79 1.88 -3.00
N ASN A 224 -10.45 2.79 -2.31
CA ASN A 224 -9.88 3.48 -1.15
C ASN A 224 -9.83 2.47 0.01
N VAL A 225 -8.62 2.06 0.40
CA VAL A 225 -8.44 1.05 1.44
C VAL A 225 -8.08 1.77 2.74
N SER A 226 -9.06 2.40 3.35
CA SER A 226 -8.95 3.11 4.63
C SER A 226 -9.90 2.55 5.68
N ASP A 227 -9.57 2.77 6.95
CA ASP A 227 -10.51 2.59 8.06
C ASP A 227 -11.56 3.73 8.10
N ASP A 228 -12.35 3.78 9.16
CA ASP A 228 -13.43 4.76 9.34
C ASP A 228 -13.01 5.99 10.12
N SER A 229 -11.73 6.12 10.46
CA SER A 229 -11.22 7.27 11.18
C SER A 229 -11.17 8.51 10.29
N GLU A 230 -11.77 9.61 10.77
CA GLU A 230 -11.68 10.93 10.14
C GLU A 230 -10.98 11.89 11.09
N LEU A 231 -9.69 11.64 11.40
CA LEU A 231 -8.91 12.44 12.34
C LEU A 231 -7.95 13.38 11.60
N LYS A 232 -7.68 14.52 12.18
CA LYS A 232 -6.50 15.31 11.83
C LYS A 232 -5.24 14.65 12.38
N MET A 233 -4.08 14.97 11.84
CA MET A 233 -2.81 14.37 12.23
C MET A 233 -2.54 14.56 13.71
N GLY A 234 -2.75 15.78 14.23
CA GLY A 234 -2.56 16.07 15.64
C GLY A 234 -3.53 15.32 16.56
N ASP A 235 -4.81 15.18 16.15
CA ASP A 235 -5.80 14.41 16.91
C ASP A 235 -5.43 12.92 16.96
N TYR A 236 -4.86 12.39 15.87
CA TYR A 236 -4.34 11.02 15.83
C TYR A 236 -3.17 10.83 16.81
N PHE A 237 -2.25 11.79 16.87
CA PHE A 237 -1.14 11.75 17.84
C PHE A 237 -1.61 11.92 19.28
N ASP A 238 -2.58 12.81 19.55
CA ASP A 238 -3.17 12.98 20.89
C ASP A 238 -3.86 11.69 21.35
N LEU A 239 -4.65 11.08 20.46
CA LEU A 239 -5.29 9.79 20.74
C LEU A 239 -4.27 8.70 21.07
N ALA A 240 -3.19 8.62 20.32
CA ALA A 240 -2.14 7.63 20.57
C ALA A 240 -1.39 7.93 21.87
N ALA A 241 -1.11 9.20 22.18
CA ALA A 241 -0.50 9.60 23.45
C ALA A 241 -1.34 9.17 24.65
N ASP A 242 -2.65 9.45 24.60
CA ASP A 242 -3.59 9.04 25.64
C ASP A 242 -3.63 7.51 25.83
N LEU A 243 -3.67 6.74 24.72
CA LEU A 243 -3.69 5.27 24.76
C LEU A 243 -2.40 4.64 25.31
N TYR A 244 -1.25 5.29 25.05
CA TYR A 244 0.04 4.80 25.51
C TYR A 244 0.49 5.37 26.87
N GLY A 245 -0.31 6.25 27.49
CA GLY A 245 0.07 6.94 28.71
C GLY A 245 1.28 7.85 28.52
N LEU A 246 1.46 8.44 27.34
CA LEU A 246 2.55 9.35 27.00
C LEU A 246 2.08 10.81 26.98
N PRO A 247 2.97 11.78 27.17
CA PRO A 247 2.64 13.18 26.99
C PRO A 247 2.14 13.47 25.58
N ARG A 248 1.10 14.29 25.45
CA ARG A 248 0.64 14.78 24.16
C ARG A 248 1.72 15.65 23.50
N PRO A 249 1.85 15.61 22.16
CA PRO A 249 2.88 16.33 21.44
C PRO A 249 2.64 17.85 21.50
N ARG A 250 3.73 18.62 21.47
CA ARG A 250 3.69 20.08 21.37
C ARG A 250 3.07 20.48 20.01
N ARG A 251 2.24 21.52 20.03
CA ARG A 251 1.64 22.09 18.81
C ARG A 251 2.54 23.24 18.29
N ILE A 252 2.83 23.22 16.99
CA ILE A 252 3.64 24.24 16.34
C ILE A 252 2.90 24.84 15.14
N PRO A 253 3.14 26.11 14.79
CA PRO A 253 2.61 26.70 13.56
C PRO A 253 3.29 26.07 12.32
N ARG A 254 2.61 26.14 11.18
CA ARG A 254 3.11 25.56 9.93
C ARG A 254 4.47 26.13 9.48
N ASP A 255 4.69 27.41 9.71
CA ASP A 255 5.94 28.08 9.35
C ASP A 255 7.16 27.51 10.08
N SER A 256 6.99 27.09 11.35
CA SER A 256 8.06 26.46 12.14
C SER A 256 8.27 24.98 11.78
N ALA A 257 7.29 24.35 11.14
CA ALA A 257 7.34 22.92 10.86
C ALA A 257 8.50 22.51 9.95
N GLN A 258 8.89 23.38 9.00
CA GLN A 258 9.98 23.09 8.06
C GLN A 258 11.34 22.89 8.74
N SER A 259 11.58 23.59 9.85
CA SER A 259 12.83 23.50 10.62
C SER A 259 12.80 22.41 11.70
N GLU A 260 11.61 21.98 12.13
CA GLU A 260 11.46 21.11 13.30
C GLU A 260 11.04 19.67 12.94
N LEU A 261 10.50 19.44 11.72
CA LEU A 261 9.95 18.14 11.35
C LEU A 261 10.76 17.47 10.24
N PRO A 262 10.87 16.12 10.27
CA PRO A 262 11.45 15.36 9.18
C PRO A 262 10.69 15.60 7.85
N LEU A 263 11.41 15.67 6.73
CA LEU A 263 10.84 15.89 5.38
C LEU A 263 9.70 14.91 5.03
N MET A 264 9.80 13.66 5.49
CA MET A 264 8.76 12.66 5.28
C MET A 264 7.45 13.06 5.98
N LEU A 265 7.52 13.54 7.22
CA LEU A 265 6.35 13.96 7.99
C LEU A 265 5.73 15.22 7.38
N LEU A 266 6.56 16.19 6.97
CA LEU A 266 6.12 17.38 6.23
C LEU A 266 5.36 17.04 4.95
N SER A 267 5.81 16.03 4.21
CA SER A 267 5.12 15.56 2.99
C SER A 267 3.71 15.04 3.30
N PHE A 268 3.52 14.35 4.44
CA PHE A 268 2.18 13.90 4.87
C PHE A 268 1.32 15.06 5.37
N MET A 269 1.92 16.09 5.96
CA MET A 269 1.22 17.30 6.43
C MET A 269 0.92 18.31 5.31
N GLY A 270 1.42 18.07 4.09
CA GLY A 270 1.16 18.91 2.92
C GLY A 270 -0.14 18.63 2.17
N GLU A 271 -0.84 17.57 2.51
CA GLU A 271 -2.04 17.12 1.79
C GLU A 271 -3.15 16.72 2.76
N SER A 272 -4.34 17.33 2.62
CA SER A 272 -5.50 17.07 3.46
C SER A 272 -6.65 16.46 2.67
N ARG A 273 -7.14 15.28 3.09
CA ARG A 273 -8.28 14.60 2.49
C ARG A 273 -8.92 13.62 3.46
N ARG A 274 -10.20 13.27 3.22
CA ARG A 274 -10.92 12.21 3.93
C ARG A 274 -11.37 11.17 2.91
N LEU A 275 -10.82 9.96 3.00
CA LEU A 275 -11.14 8.88 2.06
C LEU A 275 -12.49 8.26 2.37
N VAL A 276 -13.33 8.14 1.35
CA VAL A 276 -14.59 7.40 1.43
C VAL A 276 -14.31 5.94 1.06
N ASN A 277 -14.44 5.02 2.02
CA ASN A 277 -14.15 3.60 1.86
C ASN A 277 -15.41 2.75 1.53
N ARG A 278 -16.50 3.38 1.13
CA ARG A 278 -17.79 2.70 0.83
C ARG A 278 -17.61 1.55 -0.15
N ARG A 279 -16.84 1.74 -1.21
CA ARG A 279 -16.58 0.73 -2.23
C ARG A 279 -15.80 -0.47 -1.67
N LEU A 280 -14.81 -0.24 -0.81
CA LEU A 280 -14.12 -1.30 -0.07
C LEU A 280 -15.10 -2.18 0.69
N LYS A 281 -16.01 -1.57 1.45
CA LYS A 281 -17.00 -2.27 2.28
C LYS A 281 -18.07 -3.01 1.46
N GLN A 282 -18.52 -2.43 0.38
CA GLN A 282 -19.55 -3.05 -0.46
C GLN A 282 -19.03 -4.19 -1.34
N GLU A 283 -17.79 -4.11 -1.81
CA GLU A 283 -17.29 -5.02 -2.85
C GLU A 283 -16.21 -6.00 -2.34
N LEU A 284 -15.43 -5.63 -1.31
CA LEU A 284 -14.32 -6.45 -0.82
C LEU A 284 -14.49 -6.96 0.61
N LEU A 285 -14.73 -6.09 1.56
CA LEU A 285 -14.82 -6.41 2.98
C LEU A 285 -16.08 -5.80 3.57
N SER A 286 -17.08 -6.58 3.89
CA SER A 286 -18.30 -6.09 4.55
C SER A 286 -18.02 -5.46 5.91
N ARG A 287 -16.93 -5.89 6.59
CA ARG A 287 -16.53 -5.41 7.91
C ARG A 287 -15.01 -5.37 8.02
N LEU A 288 -14.47 -4.25 8.52
CA LEU A 288 -13.08 -4.14 8.98
C LEU A 288 -12.93 -4.84 10.33
N ARG A 289 -11.75 -5.39 10.59
CA ARG A 289 -11.41 -5.95 11.91
C ARG A 289 -11.11 -4.80 12.88
N TYR A 290 -10.46 -3.75 12.36
CA TYR A 290 -10.13 -2.51 13.07
C TYR A 290 -10.80 -1.33 12.38
N PRO A 291 -12.08 -1.05 12.72
CA PRO A 291 -12.84 0.02 12.07
C PRO A 291 -12.24 1.39 12.31
N THR A 292 -11.59 1.63 13.45
CA THR A 292 -10.95 2.90 13.77
C THR A 292 -9.51 2.69 14.28
N VAL A 293 -8.71 3.73 14.23
CA VAL A 293 -7.34 3.70 14.78
C VAL A 293 -7.33 3.43 16.29
N ARG A 294 -8.41 3.78 17.02
CA ARG A 294 -8.52 3.47 18.44
C ARG A 294 -8.46 1.98 18.69
N GLU A 295 -9.28 1.20 18.00
CA GLU A 295 -9.29 -0.26 18.16
C GLU A 295 -7.96 -0.88 17.73
N GLY A 296 -7.39 -0.38 16.64
CA GLY A 296 -6.15 -0.94 16.09
C GLY A 296 -4.88 -0.57 16.86
N LEU A 297 -4.89 0.50 17.67
CA LEU A 297 -3.76 0.88 18.52
C LEU A 297 -3.82 0.23 19.92
N THR A 298 -5.01 -0.22 20.36
CA THR A 298 -5.21 -0.84 21.68
C THR A 298 -4.93 -2.33 21.70
N GLU A 299 -4.89 -3.01 20.55
CA GLU A 299 -4.57 -4.44 20.51
C GLU A 299 -3.09 -4.65 20.87
N THR A 300 -2.84 -5.07 22.10
CA THR A 300 -1.54 -5.63 22.52
C THR A 300 -1.46 -7.05 21.98
N SER A 301 -0.43 -7.31 21.19
CA SER A 301 -0.08 -8.64 20.65
C SER A 301 0.15 -9.65 21.75
#